data_eeb5adf90a7d4df463ce2678f64afdc5
#
_entry.id   eeb5adf90a7d4df463ce2678f64afdc5
#
_cell.length_a   1.000
_cell.length_b   1.000
_cell.length_c   1.000
_cell.angle_alpha   90.00
_cell.angle_beta   90.00
_cell.angle_gamma   90.00
#
_symmetry.space_group_name_H-M   'P 1'
#
loop_
_entity.id
_entity.type
_entity.pdbx_description
1 polymer ?
#
loop_
_entity_poly.entity_id
_entity_poly.type
_entity_poly.pdbx_seq_one_letter_code
_entity_poly.pdbx_strand_id
1 'polypeptide(L)'
;MTRVAELIVLAVTKVGETSAVVHTLSREFGRRGFLIHVGRKAPSTLFQPLNILEADIVENRKSSLWSLKNPVLKDPLNGIRGDLRKSSISLFMSEVLYRTVRDGANEEGLYDWAVRSILTLDAIDTDFANFHIRFLLELAG
;
A
#
# COMPACT_ATOMS: atom_id res chain seq x y z
N MET A 1 -18.93 -12.63 -3.22
CA MET A 1 -19.36 -11.24 -3.17
C MET A 1 -18.17 -10.33 -3.47
N THR A 2 -18.35 -9.32 -4.30
CA THR A 2 -17.27 -8.45 -4.75
C THR A 2 -17.50 -7.02 -4.24
N ARG A 3 -16.44 -6.40 -3.73
CA ARG A 3 -16.48 -5.01 -3.28
C ARG A 3 -15.33 -4.24 -3.91
N VAL A 4 -15.55 -2.97 -4.20
CA VAL A 4 -14.48 -2.07 -4.63
C VAL A 4 -13.87 -1.44 -3.39
N ALA A 5 -12.55 -1.46 -3.30
CA ALA A 5 -11.83 -0.88 -2.17
C ALA A 5 -10.61 -0.10 -2.65
N GLU A 6 -10.26 0.93 -1.89
CA GLU A 6 -9.02 1.69 -2.08
C GLU A 6 -7.99 1.20 -1.08
N LEU A 7 -6.77 0.96 -1.55
CA LEU A 7 -5.73 0.29 -0.77
C LEU A 7 -4.39 0.96 -0.97
N ILE A 8 -3.55 0.90 0.07
CA ILE A 8 -2.13 1.24 -0.03
C ILE A 8 -1.34 -0.06 -0.05
N VAL A 9 -0.44 -0.23 -1.02
CA VAL A 9 0.45 -1.39 -1.09
C VAL A 9 1.60 -1.20 -0.09
N LEU A 10 1.81 -2.17 0.77
CA LEU A 10 2.91 -2.15 1.75
C LEU A 10 4.04 -3.09 1.36
N ALA A 11 3.74 -4.28 0.91
CA ALA A 11 4.73 -5.29 0.54
C ALA A 11 4.08 -6.36 -0.33
N VAL A 12 4.91 -7.11 -1.04
CA VAL A 12 4.45 -8.24 -1.86
C VAL A 12 5.31 -9.46 -1.53
N THR A 13 4.65 -10.58 -1.26
CA THR A 13 5.31 -11.86 -1.02
C THR A 13 4.94 -12.82 -2.14
N LYS A 14 5.93 -13.26 -2.91
CA LYS A 14 5.70 -14.21 -4.00
C LYS A 14 5.39 -15.59 -3.42
N VAL A 15 4.31 -16.23 -3.89
CA VAL A 15 3.88 -17.55 -3.41
C VAL A 15 3.81 -18.59 -4.53
N GLY A 16 4.02 -18.19 -5.78
CA GLY A 16 4.03 -19.06 -6.95
C GLY A 16 4.60 -18.34 -8.14
N GLU A 17 4.58 -18.95 -9.32
CA GLU A 17 5.13 -18.34 -10.52
C GLU A 17 4.35 -17.09 -10.93
N THR A 18 3.03 -17.16 -10.84
CA THR A 18 2.14 -16.06 -11.24
C THR A 18 1.28 -15.56 -10.08
N SER A 19 1.50 -16.09 -8.88
CA SER A 19 0.71 -15.74 -7.70
C SER A 19 1.57 -15.09 -6.64
N ALA A 20 0.99 -14.13 -5.93
CA ALA A 20 1.64 -13.46 -4.81
C ALA A 20 0.58 -13.01 -3.80
N VAL A 21 1.04 -12.67 -2.61
CA VAL A 21 0.19 -12.02 -1.60
C VAL A 21 0.64 -10.57 -1.53
N VAL A 22 -0.28 -9.65 -1.79
CA VAL A 22 -0.04 -8.22 -1.59
C VAL A 22 -0.53 -7.84 -0.19
N HIS A 23 0.38 -7.27 0.59
CA HIS A 23 0.07 -6.78 1.93
C HIS A 23 -0.33 -5.33 1.84
N THR A 24 -1.52 -5.01 2.35
CA THR A 24 -2.13 -3.70 2.13
C THR A 24 -2.61 -3.07 3.43
N LEU A 25 -2.86 -1.77 3.34
CA LEU A 25 -3.60 -1.02 4.33
C LEU A 25 -4.80 -0.39 3.64
N SER A 26 -5.99 -0.54 4.22
CA SER A 26 -7.20 0.08 3.68
C SER A 26 -8.05 0.64 4.81
N ARG A 27 -8.96 1.53 4.46
CA ARG A 27 -9.91 2.10 5.43
C ARG A 27 -10.88 1.03 5.90
N GLU A 28 -11.33 0.18 4.99
CA GLU A 28 -12.38 -0.80 5.26
C GLU A 28 -11.87 -2.07 5.92
N PHE A 29 -10.73 -2.58 5.44
CA PHE A 29 -10.20 -3.87 5.88
C PHE A 29 -8.98 -3.76 6.79
N GLY A 30 -8.47 -2.56 7.01
CA GLY A 30 -7.27 -2.36 7.81
C GLY A 30 -6.04 -2.97 7.15
N ARG A 31 -5.16 -3.54 7.97
CA ARG A 31 -3.94 -4.23 7.54
C ARG A 31 -4.29 -5.66 7.12
N ARG A 32 -4.25 -5.93 5.83
CA ARG A 32 -4.68 -7.24 5.31
C ARG A 32 -3.89 -7.64 4.07
N GLY A 33 -3.63 -8.94 3.93
CA GLY A 33 -3.06 -9.52 2.72
C GLY A 33 -4.13 -10.04 1.79
N PHE A 34 -3.90 -9.91 0.48
CA PHE A 34 -4.79 -10.41 -0.56
C PHE A 34 -4.00 -11.19 -1.59
N LEU A 35 -4.61 -12.26 -2.10
CA LEU A 35 -4.03 -13.03 -3.19
C LEU A 35 -4.16 -12.24 -4.49
N ILE A 36 -3.08 -12.16 -5.24
CA ILE A 36 -3.05 -11.51 -6.56
C ILE A 36 -2.44 -12.46 -7.59
N HIS A 37 -2.83 -12.27 -8.85
CA HIS A 37 -2.21 -12.92 -10.00
C HIS A 37 -1.47 -11.84 -10.79
N VAL A 38 -0.17 -12.01 -10.95
CA VAL A 38 0.68 -11.06 -11.66
C VAL A 38 0.85 -11.51 -13.11
N GLY A 39 0.58 -10.61 -14.05
CA GLY A 39 0.69 -10.91 -15.47
C GLY A 39 0.47 -9.66 -16.31
N ARG A 40 0.05 -9.83 -17.57
CA ARG A 40 -0.11 -8.71 -18.50
C ARG A 40 -1.17 -7.69 -18.04
N LYS A 41 -2.27 -8.17 -17.44
CA LYS A 41 -3.37 -7.31 -16.99
C LYS A 41 -3.09 -6.65 -15.64
N ALA A 42 -2.22 -7.24 -14.85
CA ALA A 42 -1.85 -6.74 -13.53
C ALA A 42 -0.32 -6.86 -13.38
N PRO A 43 0.44 -5.97 -14.04
CA PRO A 43 1.90 -6.02 -13.96
C PRO A 43 2.40 -5.71 -12.56
N SER A 44 3.56 -6.27 -12.22
CA SER A 44 4.15 -6.10 -10.89
C SER A 44 4.39 -4.62 -10.51
N THR A 45 4.53 -3.76 -11.51
CA THR A 45 4.73 -2.32 -11.27
C THR A 45 3.54 -1.65 -10.58
N LEU A 46 2.33 -2.21 -10.71
CA LEU A 46 1.16 -1.71 -9.98
C LEU A 46 1.31 -1.89 -8.47
N PHE A 47 2.08 -2.88 -8.06
CA PHE A 47 2.22 -3.25 -6.66
C PHE A 47 3.51 -2.72 -6.02
N GLN A 48 4.02 -1.61 -6.51
CA GLN A 48 5.15 -0.92 -5.89
C GLN A 48 4.76 -0.37 -4.51
N PRO A 49 5.72 -0.33 -3.58
CA PRO A 49 5.44 0.18 -2.23
C PRO A 49 4.80 1.56 -2.23
N LEU A 50 3.81 1.74 -1.40
CA LEU A 50 2.99 2.93 -1.21
C LEU A 50 2.08 3.31 -2.39
N ASN A 51 2.03 2.52 -3.45
CA ASN A 51 1.03 2.78 -4.48
C ASN A 51 -0.37 2.71 -3.88
N ILE A 52 -1.21 3.66 -4.30
CA ILE A 52 -2.61 3.71 -3.89
C ILE A 52 -3.42 3.14 -5.04
N LEU A 53 -4.08 2.01 -4.79
CA LEU A 53 -4.84 1.28 -5.79
C LEU A 53 -6.32 1.28 -5.45
N GLU A 54 -7.14 1.20 -6.50
CA GLU A 54 -8.54 0.83 -6.36
C GLU A 54 -8.70 -0.53 -7.02
N ALA A 55 -9.34 -1.46 -6.35
CA ALA A 55 -9.45 -2.83 -6.83
C ALA A 55 -10.73 -3.49 -6.34
N ASP A 56 -11.10 -4.57 -7.01
CA ASP A 56 -12.19 -5.43 -6.59
C ASP A 56 -11.68 -6.43 -5.56
N ILE A 57 -12.34 -6.50 -4.42
CA ILE A 57 -12.03 -7.46 -3.37
C ILE A 57 -13.03 -8.60 -3.47
N VAL A 58 -12.53 -9.80 -3.72
CA VAL A 58 -13.34 -11.01 -3.86
C VAL A 58 -13.17 -11.87 -2.63
N GLU A 59 -14.24 -12.02 -1.88
CA GLU A 59 -14.26 -12.83 -0.66
C GLU A 59 -14.23 -14.31 -1.01
N ASN A 60 -13.51 -15.09 -0.21
CA ASN A 60 -13.49 -16.54 -0.31
C ASN A 60 -13.96 -17.12 1.03
N ARG A 61 -15.11 -17.77 1.01
CA ARG A 61 -15.70 -18.36 2.22
C ARG A 61 -14.89 -19.51 2.79
N LYS A 62 -14.08 -20.17 1.96
CA LYS A 62 -13.28 -21.33 2.35
C LYS A 62 -11.91 -20.96 2.89
N SER A 63 -11.51 -19.71 2.75
CA SER A 63 -10.17 -19.24 3.13
C SER A 63 -10.26 -17.85 3.71
N SER A 64 -9.38 -17.55 4.66
CA SER A 64 -9.20 -16.18 5.16
C SER A 64 -8.46 -15.29 4.17
N LEU A 65 -7.84 -15.88 3.15
CA LEU A 65 -7.10 -15.13 2.13
C LEU A 65 -8.03 -14.84 0.95
N TRP A 66 -8.49 -13.61 0.89
CA TRP A 66 -9.35 -13.13 -0.20
C TRP A 66 -8.48 -12.68 -1.37
N SER A 67 -9.10 -12.51 -2.53
CA SER A 67 -8.41 -12.11 -3.76
C SER A 67 -8.65 -10.65 -4.09
N LEU A 68 -7.64 -10.04 -4.69
CA LEU A 68 -7.71 -8.67 -5.22
C LEU A 68 -7.64 -8.77 -6.73
N LYS A 69 -8.62 -8.16 -7.42
CA LYS A 69 -8.73 -8.22 -8.89
C LYS A 69 -8.93 -6.83 -9.48
N ASN A 70 -8.56 -6.71 -10.75
CA ASN A 70 -8.76 -5.48 -11.53
C ASN A 70 -8.15 -4.23 -10.85
N PRO A 71 -6.89 -4.28 -10.41
CA PRO A 71 -6.29 -3.14 -9.75
C PRO A 71 -6.08 -1.99 -10.72
N VAL A 72 -6.39 -0.79 -10.26
CA VAL A 72 -6.19 0.45 -11.00
C VAL A 72 -5.43 1.43 -10.12
N LEU A 73 -4.41 2.06 -10.66
CA LEU A 73 -3.62 3.06 -9.95
C LEU A 73 -4.44 4.32 -9.74
N LYS A 74 -4.60 4.74 -8.49
CA LYS A 74 -5.36 5.96 -8.15
C LYS A 74 -4.55 7.22 -8.36
N ASP A 75 -3.24 7.17 -8.10
CA ASP A 75 -2.34 8.31 -8.23
C ASP A 75 -1.00 7.81 -8.74
N PRO A 76 -0.45 8.40 -9.82
CA PRO A 76 0.83 7.94 -10.34
C PRO A 76 2.03 8.22 -9.43
N LEU A 77 1.89 9.09 -8.42
CA LEU A 77 2.95 9.47 -7.48
C LEU A 77 4.24 9.85 -8.23
N ASN A 78 4.12 10.73 -9.21
CA ASN A 78 5.23 11.10 -10.09
C ASN A 78 6.39 11.73 -9.34
N GLY A 79 6.12 12.50 -8.28
CA GLY A 79 7.15 13.10 -7.45
C GLY A 79 7.99 12.05 -6.74
N ILE A 80 7.34 11.03 -6.19
CA ILE A 80 8.04 9.94 -5.50
C ILE A 80 8.80 9.09 -6.52
N ARG A 81 8.15 8.68 -7.60
CA ARG A 81 8.77 7.77 -8.59
C ARG A 81 9.91 8.44 -9.35
N GLY A 82 9.85 9.75 -9.54
CA GLY A 82 10.87 10.52 -10.25
C GLY A 82 12.05 11.00 -9.43
N ASP A 83 12.03 10.80 -8.12
CA ASP A 83 13.10 11.26 -7.22
C ASP A 83 13.59 10.09 -6.37
N LEU A 84 14.87 9.74 -6.54
CA LEU A 84 15.47 8.60 -5.85
C LEU A 84 15.40 8.73 -4.33
N ARG A 85 15.58 9.95 -3.79
CA ARG A 85 15.52 10.19 -2.35
C ARG A 85 14.11 10.00 -1.81
N LYS A 86 13.10 10.50 -2.51
CA LYS A 86 11.70 10.30 -2.15
C LYS A 86 11.31 8.84 -2.27
N SER A 87 11.77 8.15 -3.31
CA SER A 87 11.54 6.72 -3.46
C SER A 87 12.12 5.93 -2.28
N SER A 88 13.31 6.28 -1.82
CA SER A 88 13.93 5.65 -0.65
C SER A 88 13.12 5.88 0.62
N ILE A 89 12.62 7.09 0.81
CA ILE A 89 11.76 7.41 1.95
C ILE A 89 10.46 6.61 1.88
N SER A 90 9.89 6.48 0.69
CA SER A 90 8.65 5.71 0.50
C SER A 90 8.83 4.22 0.83
N LEU A 91 9.98 3.65 0.47
CA LEU A 91 10.31 2.27 0.84
C LEU A 91 10.38 2.12 2.36
N PHE A 92 11.01 3.07 3.03
CA PHE A 92 11.08 3.08 4.49
C PHE A 92 9.69 3.17 5.12
N MET A 93 8.85 4.06 4.63
CA MET A 93 7.48 4.23 5.13
C MET A 93 6.66 2.95 5.00
N SER A 94 6.72 2.32 3.82
CA SER A 94 5.98 1.08 3.59
C SER A 94 6.46 -0.05 4.50
N GLU A 95 7.76 -0.16 4.71
CA GLU A 95 8.37 -1.16 5.58
C GLU A 95 7.92 -0.97 7.04
N VAL A 96 7.94 0.29 7.50
CA VAL A 96 7.49 0.63 8.86
C VAL A 96 6.03 0.25 9.05
N LEU A 97 5.16 0.64 8.13
CA LEU A 97 3.74 0.29 8.21
C LEU A 97 3.52 -1.23 8.16
N TYR A 98 4.25 -1.91 7.29
CA TYR A 98 4.16 -3.36 7.18
C TYR A 98 4.53 -4.07 8.48
N ARG A 99 5.60 -3.61 9.15
CA ARG A 99 6.11 -4.26 10.37
C ARG A 99 5.41 -3.84 11.64
N THR A 100 4.91 -2.60 11.72
CA THR A 100 4.36 -2.07 12.98
C THR A 100 2.85 -2.21 13.09
N VAL A 101 2.13 -2.18 11.97
CA VAL A 101 0.68 -2.37 11.97
C VAL A 101 0.40 -3.87 11.90
N ARG A 102 -0.27 -4.40 12.93
CA ARG A 102 -0.54 -5.83 13.01
C ARG A 102 -1.47 -6.29 11.89
N ASP A 103 -1.22 -7.48 11.38
CA ASP A 103 -2.11 -8.13 10.42
C ASP A 103 -3.51 -8.24 11.04
N GLY A 104 -4.52 -7.79 10.31
CA GLY A 104 -5.90 -7.76 10.78
C GLY A 104 -6.28 -6.54 11.60
N ALA A 105 -5.32 -5.71 12.00
CA ALA A 105 -5.62 -4.49 12.75
C ALA A 105 -6.30 -3.46 11.84
N ASN A 106 -7.28 -2.77 12.38
CA ASN A 106 -7.99 -1.70 11.66
C ASN A 106 -8.19 -0.51 12.60
N GLU A 107 -7.22 0.38 12.61
CA GLU A 107 -7.27 1.59 13.44
C GLU A 107 -7.94 2.72 12.68
N GLU A 108 -8.91 3.36 13.34
CA GLU A 108 -9.62 4.49 12.75
C GLU A 108 -8.66 5.63 12.43
N GLY A 109 -8.81 6.20 11.24
CA GLY A 109 -7.99 7.33 10.80
C GLY A 109 -6.61 6.98 10.28
N LEU A 110 -6.13 5.76 10.49
CA LEU A 110 -4.79 5.37 10.07
C LEU A 110 -4.63 5.42 8.55
N TYR A 111 -5.59 4.88 7.82
CA TYR A 111 -5.55 4.89 6.36
C TYR A 111 -5.50 6.32 5.80
N ASP A 112 -6.39 7.18 6.29
CA ASP A 112 -6.45 8.57 5.79
C ASP A 112 -5.17 9.33 6.12
N TRP A 113 -4.62 9.13 7.31
CA TRP A 113 -3.34 9.72 7.69
C TRP A 113 -2.21 9.22 6.78
N ALA A 114 -2.18 7.92 6.47
CA ALA A 114 -1.16 7.33 5.60
C ALA A 114 -1.25 7.91 4.19
N VAL A 115 -2.45 8.03 3.64
CA VAL A 115 -2.66 8.64 2.31
C VAL A 115 -2.17 10.08 2.30
N ARG A 116 -2.51 10.88 3.31
CA ARG A 116 -2.04 12.27 3.42
C ARG A 116 -0.52 12.33 3.46
N SER A 117 0.11 11.45 4.21
CA SER A 117 1.57 11.39 4.31
C SER A 117 2.22 11.08 2.97
N ILE A 118 1.66 10.12 2.23
CA ILE A 118 2.15 9.75 0.90
C ILE A 118 2.02 10.92 -0.07
N LEU A 119 0.86 11.55 -0.13
CA LEU A 119 0.62 12.68 -1.04
C LEU A 119 1.47 13.89 -0.68
N THR A 120 1.72 14.11 0.61
CA THR A 120 2.61 15.18 1.06
C THR A 120 4.04 14.93 0.58
N LEU A 121 4.56 13.72 0.76
CA LEU A 121 5.89 13.37 0.28
C LEU A 121 5.99 13.54 -1.24
N ASP A 122 4.96 13.12 -1.96
CA ASP A 122 4.93 13.22 -3.42
C ASP A 122 5.00 14.69 -3.88
N ALA A 123 4.34 15.58 -3.17
CA ALA A 123 4.17 16.98 -3.59
C ALA A 123 5.28 17.92 -3.15
N ILE A 124 6.00 17.66 -2.05
CA ILE A 124 6.99 18.60 -1.55
C ILE A 124 8.23 18.65 -2.43
N ASP A 125 8.74 19.85 -2.68
CA ASP A 125 9.89 20.07 -3.54
C ASP A 125 11.21 20.17 -2.76
N THR A 126 11.14 20.65 -1.51
CA THR A 126 12.33 20.92 -0.68
C THR A 126 12.10 20.43 0.74
N ASP A 127 13.18 20.31 1.50
CA ASP A 127 13.15 20.03 2.94
C ASP A 127 12.47 18.72 3.32
N PHE A 128 12.53 17.73 2.45
CA PHE A 128 11.97 16.42 2.74
C PHE A 128 12.98 15.45 3.37
N ALA A 129 14.21 15.89 3.61
CA ALA A 129 15.28 15.03 4.15
C ALA A 129 14.91 14.40 5.49
N ASN A 130 14.14 15.11 6.32
CA ASN A 130 13.71 14.64 7.64
C ASN A 130 12.27 14.13 7.64
N PHE A 131 11.67 13.96 6.49
CA PHE A 131 10.29 13.53 6.37
C PHE A 131 10.04 12.18 7.08
N HIS A 132 10.98 11.25 6.94
CA HIS A 132 10.86 9.93 7.57
C HIS A 132 10.84 10.02 9.10
N ILE A 133 11.56 10.97 9.68
CA ILE A 133 11.54 11.19 11.14
C ILE A 133 10.18 11.72 11.58
N ARG A 134 9.66 12.70 10.87
CA ARG A 134 8.33 13.25 11.13
C ARG A 134 7.25 12.19 11.01
N PHE A 135 7.35 11.35 9.97
CA PHE A 135 6.43 10.24 9.76
C PHE A 135 6.43 9.30 10.96
N LEU A 136 7.62 8.90 11.45
CA LEU A 136 7.74 8.02 12.61
C LEU A 136 7.14 8.65 13.87
N LEU A 137 7.40 9.93 14.09
CA LEU A 137 6.88 10.63 15.27
C LEU A 137 5.36 10.70 15.25
N GLU A 138 4.77 10.98 14.10
CA GLU A 138 3.32 11.01 13.94
C GLU A 138 2.69 9.63 14.12
N LEU A 139 3.33 8.59 13.58
CA LEU A 139 2.85 7.23 13.72
C LEU A 139 2.87 6.76 15.18
N ALA A 140 3.93 7.11 15.91
CA ALA A 140 4.07 6.74 17.33
C ALA A 140 3.12 7.51 18.24
N GLY A 141 2.75 8.72 17.85
CA GLY A 141 1.80 9.54 18.58
C GLY A 141 0.38 9.34 18.17
#